data_88c2f1ad9e818e57433c4f39be4480dc
#
_entry.id   88c2f1ad9e818e57433c4f39be4480dc
#
_cell.length_a   1.000
_cell.length_b   1.000
_cell.length_c   1.000
_cell.angle_alpha   90.00
_cell.angle_beta   90.00
_cell.angle_gamma   90.00
#
_symmetry.space_group_name_H-M   'P 1'
#
loop_
_entity.id
_entity.type
_entity.pdbx_description
1 polymer ?
#
loop_
_entity_poly.entity_id
_entity_poly.type
_entity_poly.pdbx_seq_one_letter_code
_entity_poly.pdbx_strand_id
1 'polypeptide(L)'
;MQTLIKNVILYTMTEDKGIFQGDILVEGTKIKEVAEHISEDCLEDGDKLIEAEGYYVLPGLIDAHSHIGLFDFNVDPCVDDANEMTNPVTLSVDARFGTNPKAREFKVAYEHGITTMLLTPGSGNVFCGLPFALKTYGNNVFDMTIKSPCAVKIALGGNPKNTYGDQRRLPMTRMGIAKVLDDTFAKAKKYMEDKEQNKEVEYDPDMEALCLALKGEIPCKIHCTQYDMLTAIEIAKKYNVHFSLEHAWGATDYLDEIVESGCDICYGPIATYRSPGERRKIDVEAVKMLDDRGVNVAMITDSPILSEESLYHHVGEAVREGLAQERAVRTVTINAAKVLGVEDRLGSLEEGKDADIIVMKGKLGLDTDAMVYYTTVSYTHLTLPTILR
;
A
#
# COMPACT_ATOMS: atom_id res chain seq x y z
N MET A 1 12.04 -22.95 -16.48
CA MET A 1 11.32 -22.30 -17.59
C MET A 1 11.66 -20.82 -17.51
N GLN A 2 12.14 -20.27 -18.60
CA GLN A 2 12.46 -18.87 -18.72
C GLN A 2 11.45 -18.16 -19.62
N THR A 3 11.34 -16.85 -19.47
CA THR A 3 10.56 -15.99 -20.37
C THR A 3 11.40 -14.75 -20.67
N LEU A 4 11.71 -14.57 -21.95
CA LEU A 4 12.40 -13.39 -22.44
C LEU A 4 11.41 -12.44 -23.11
N ILE A 5 11.31 -11.21 -22.61
CA ILE A 5 10.50 -10.14 -23.20
C ILE A 5 11.45 -9.14 -23.85
N LYS A 6 11.28 -8.90 -25.14
CA LYS A 6 12.23 -8.14 -25.96
C LYS A 6 11.67 -6.86 -26.54
N ASN A 7 12.60 -5.96 -26.85
CA ASN A 7 12.36 -4.73 -27.60
C ASN A 7 11.36 -3.77 -26.93
N VAL A 8 11.31 -3.78 -25.61
CA VAL A 8 10.35 -2.98 -24.82
C VAL A 8 10.96 -1.71 -24.26
N ILE A 9 10.14 -0.78 -23.82
CA ILE A 9 10.56 0.38 -23.03
C ILE A 9 10.43 0.00 -21.55
N LEU A 10 11.57 -0.18 -20.89
CA LEU A 10 11.65 -0.61 -19.50
C LEU A 10 11.60 0.60 -18.57
N TYR A 11 10.63 0.58 -17.64
CA TYR A 11 10.57 1.49 -16.50
C TYR A 11 11.15 0.76 -15.29
N THR A 12 12.45 0.84 -15.08
CA THR A 12 13.11 0.03 -14.03
C THR A 12 12.76 0.45 -12.61
N MET A 13 12.39 1.70 -12.41
CA MET A 13 12.19 2.34 -11.10
C MET A 13 13.46 2.37 -10.24
N THR A 14 14.62 2.12 -10.83
CA THR A 14 15.95 2.27 -10.20
C THR A 14 16.53 3.66 -10.50
N GLU A 15 17.45 4.13 -9.66
CA GLU A 15 18.09 5.44 -9.86
C GLU A 15 19.20 5.39 -10.94
N ASP A 16 19.85 4.24 -11.09
CA ASP A 16 20.99 4.06 -11.97
C ASP A 16 20.60 3.79 -13.43
N LYS A 17 19.52 3.03 -13.67
CA LYS A 17 19.10 2.65 -15.04
C LYS A 17 17.97 3.51 -15.58
N GLY A 18 17.03 3.95 -14.74
CA GLY A 18 15.91 4.79 -15.16
C GLY A 18 15.01 4.12 -16.21
N ILE A 19 14.69 4.87 -17.28
CA ILE A 19 13.86 4.40 -18.40
C ILE A 19 14.75 4.21 -19.63
N PHE A 20 14.73 3.00 -20.23
CA PHE A 20 15.48 2.72 -21.45
C PHE A 20 14.79 1.65 -22.29
N GLN A 21 15.18 1.54 -23.57
CA GLN A 21 14.74 0.45 -24.43
C GLN A 21 15.65 -0.75 -24.24
N GLY A 22 15.06 -1.94 -24.02
CA GLY A 22 15.83 -3.14 -23.74
C GLY A 22 14.99 -4.38 -23.61
N ASP A 23 15.58 -5.38 -22.98
CA ASP A 23 15.02 -6.72 -22.79
C ASP A 23 15.01 -7.09 -21.31
N ILE A 24 14.09 -7.95 -20.91
CA ILE A 24 14.03 -8.51 -19.56
C ILE A 24 13.87 -10.03 -19.62
N LEU A 25 14.72 -10.74 -18.89
CA LEU A 25 14.68 -12.19 -18.74
C LEU A 25 14.18 -12.56 -17.36
N VAL A 26 13.16 -13.40 -17.33
CA VAL A 26 12.58 -13.98 -16.12
C VAL A 26 12.91 -15.48 -16.05
N GLU A 27 13.36 -15.94 -14.89
CA GLU A 27 13.60 -17.36 -14.62
C GLU A 27 12.85 -17.81 -13.37
N GLY A 28 11.91 -18.77 -13.54
CA GLY A 28 11.02 -19.11 -12.45
C GLY A 28 10.26 -17.88 -11.96
N THR A 29 10.30 -17.59 -10.67
CA THR A 29 9.56 -16.45 -10.05
C THR A 29 10.39 -15.18 -9.95
N LYS A 30 11.58 -15.13 -10.56
CA LYS A 30 12.56 -14.05 -10.36
C LYS A 30 12.96 -13.38 -11.67
N ILE A 31 13.26 -12.10 -11.58
CA ILE A 31 13.95 -11.37 -12.62
C ILE A 31 15.40 -11.87 -12.64
N LYS A 32 15.87 -12.37 -13.79
CA LYS A 32 17.20 -12.90 -13.97
C LYS A 32 18.15 -11.86 -14.53
N GLU A 33 17.68 -11.06 -15.49
CA GLU A 33 18.49 -10.07 -16.17
C GLU A 33 17.63 -8.94 -16.73
N VAL A 34 18.17 -7.70 -16.69
CA VAL A 34 17.57 -6.50 -17.30
C VAL A 34 18.69 -5.77 -18.03
N ALA A 35 18.66 -5.73 -19.37
CA ALA A 35 19.72 -5.19 -20.21
C ALA A 35 19.17 -4.54 -21.49
N GLU A 36 20.04 -3.75 -22.19
CA GLU A 36 19.69 -3.18 -23.50
C GLU A 36 19.48 -4.28 -24.57
N HIS A 37 20.18 -5.39 -24.43
CA HIS A 37 20.03 -6.55 -25.32
C HIS A 37 20.37 -7.85 -24.59
N ILE A 38 19.47 -8.84 -24.69
CA ILE A 38 19.67 -10.21 -24.20
C ILE A 38 19.59 -11.17 -25.39
N SER A 39 20.64 -12.03 -25.57
CA SER A 39 20.66 -13.02 -26.63
C SER A 39 19.58 -14.08 -26.42
N GLU A 40 18.90 -14.47 -27.51
CA GLU A 40 17.93 -15.58 -27.51
C GLU A 40 18.60 -16.95 -27.31
N ASP A 41 19.93 -17.03 -27.48
CA ASP A 41 20.68 -18.27 -27.23
C ASP A 41 20.61 -18.75 -25.77
N CYS A 42 20.12 -17.89 -24.85
CA CYS A 42 19.89 -18.26 -23.46
C CYS A 42 18.62 -19.12 -23.26
N LEU A 43 17.73 -19.20 -24.27
CA LEU A 43 16.48 -19.92 -24.19
C LEU A 43 16.66 -21.40 -24.60
N GLU A 44 15.98 -22.29 -23.87
CA GLU A 44 15.95 -23.72 -24.13
C GLU A 44 14.55 -24.16 -24.62
N ASP A 45 14.43 -25.41 -25.04
CA ASP A 45 13.14 -25.97 -25.45
C ASP A 45 12.10 -25.89 -24.32
N GLY A 46 10.97 -25.22 -24.58
CA GLY A 46 9.89 -24.98 -23.61
C GLY A 46 9.94 -23.60 -22.94
N ASP A 47 10.99 -22.82 -23.16
CA ASP A 47 11.04 -21.40 -22.74
C ASP A 47 10.19 -20.51 -23.66
N LYS A 48 9.89 -19.31 -23.20
CA LYS A 48 9.02 -18.37 -23.94
C LYS A 48 9.79 -17.15 -24.41
N LEU A 49 9.55 -16.77 -25.67
CA LEU A 49 9.96 -15.49 -26.24
C LEU A 49 8.70 -14.63 -26.46
N ILE A 50 8.72 -13.40 -25.97
CA ILE A 50 7.66 -12.41 -26.17
C ILE A 50 8.28 -11.18 -26.84
N GLU A 51 7.96 -11.00 -28.13
CA GLU A 51 8.30 -9.77 -28.85
C GLU A 51 7.24 -8.71 -28.54
N ALA A 52 7.66 -7.60 -27.96
CA ALA A 52 6.73 -6.56 -27.51
C ALA A 52 7.24 -5.15 -27.87
N GLU A 53 7.69 -4.97 -29.11
CA GLU A 53 8.17 -3.69 -29.62
C GLU A 53 7.10 -2.59 -29.44
N GLY A 54 7.51 -1.46 -28.86
CA GLY A 54 6.64 -0.32 -28.61
C GLY A 54 5.74 -0.46 -27.36
N TYR A 55 5.85 -1.56 -26.63
CA TYR A 55 5.19 -1.70 -25.33
C TYR A 55 6.08 -1.22 -24.17
N TYR A 56 5.45 -0.88 -23.08
CA TYR A 56 6.09 -0.48 -21.84
C TYR A 56 6.06 -1.63 -20.84
N VAL A 57 7.19 -1.87 -20.19
CA VAL A 57 7.31 -2.86 -19.12
C VAL A 57 7.65 -2.16 -17.82
N LEU A 58 6.80 -2.37 -16.81
CA LEU A 58 6.91 -1.78 -15.48
C LEU A 58 6.93 -2.90 -14.43
N PRO A 59 7.45 -2.63 -13.21
CA PRO A 59 7.12 -3.47 -12.07
C PRO A 59 5.61 -3.53 -11.86
N GLY A 60 5.11 -4.64 -11.35
CA GLY A 60 3.73 -4.74 -10.94
C GLY A 60 3.34 -3.59 -9.98
N LEU A 61 2.16 -3.03 -10.18
CA LEU A 61 1.67 -1.95 -9.35
C LEU A 61 1.36 -2.44 -7.94
N ILE A 62 1.53 -1.56 -6.98
CA ILE A 62 1.33 -1.83 -5.55
C ILE A 62 0.34 -0.82 -4.98
N ASP A 63 -0.76 -1.30 -4.41
CA ASP A 63 -1.65 -0.47 -3.59
C ASP A 63 -1.29 -0.63 -2.12
N ALA A 64 -0.80 0.45 -1.51
CA ALA A 64 -0.30 0.42 -0.13
C ALA A 64 -1.41 0.56 0.93
N HIS A 65 -2.70 0.59 0.53
CA HIS A 65 -3.83 0.68 1.46
C HIS A 65 -5.14 0.25 0.79
N SER A 66 -5.62 -0.93 1.14
CA SER A 66 -6.86 -1.50 0.63
C SER A 66 -7.58 -2.30 1.72
N HIS A 67 -8.88 -2.53 1.54
CA HIS A 67 -9.75 -3.31 2.42
C HIS A 67 -10.46 -4.44 1.66
N ILE A 68 -10.05 -4.76 0.43
CA ILE A 68 -10.72 -5.78 -0.38
C ILE A 68 -10.71 -7.13 0.34
N GLY A 69 -11.80 -7.87 0.16
CA GLY A 69 -11.99 -9.15 0.85
C GLY A 69 -12.36 -9.04 2.32
N LEU A 70 -12.17 -7.85 2.96
CA LEU A 70 -12.67 -7.50 4.29
C LEU A 70 -14.00 -6.72 4.20
N PHE A 71 -14.14 -5.86 3.18
CA PHE A 71 -15.38 -5.23 2.75
C PHE A 71 -15.81 -5.80 1.42
N ASP A 72 -17.10 -6.09 1.28
CA ASP A 72 -17.69 -6.33 -0.03
C ASP A 72 -19.04 -5.61 -0.13
N PHE A 73 -19.06 -4.44 -0.76
CA PHE A 73 -20.28 -3.66 -0.96
C PHE A 73 -21.29 -4.32 -1.89
N ASN A 74 -20.90 -5.38 -2.59
CA ASN A 74 -21.72 -5.97 -3.66
C ASN A 74 -22.44 -7.25 -3.24
N VAL A 75 -22.08 -7.87 -2.11
CA VAL A 75 -22.54 -9.24 -1.82
C VAL A 75 -23.47 -9.34 -0.62
N ASP A 76 -23.10 -8.92 0.55
CA ASP A 76 -23.94 -9.07 1.77
C ASP A 76 -23.45 -8.14 2.87
N PRO A 77 -24.34 -7.44 3.60
CA PRO A 77 -23.97 -6.73 4.84
C PRO A 77 -23.27 -7.59 5.91
N CYS A 78 -23.36 -8.93 5.79
CA CYS A 78 -22.65 -9.86 6.65
C CYS A 78 -21.16 -10.03 6.31
N VAL A 79 -20.67 -9.44 5.22
CA VAL A 79 -19.26 -9.51 4.78
C VAL A 79 -18.52 -8.20 5.09
N ASP A 80 -18.97 -7.45 6.08
CA ASP A 80 -18.20 -6.31 6.63
C ASP A 80 -17.38 -6.79 7.83
N ASP A 81 -16.25 -7.41 7.54
CA ASP A 81 -15.28 -7.90 8.53
C ASP A 81 -14.09 -6.92 8.74
N ALA A 82 -14.22 -5.71 8.21
CA ALA A 82 -13.11 -4.75 8.28
C ALA A 82 -12.94 -4.12 9.67
N ASN A 83 -13.98 -4.08 10.51
CA ASN A 83 -13.94 -3.35 11.76
C ASN A 83 -14.50 -4.15 12.96
N GLU A 84 -13.65 -4.49 13.93
CA GLU A 84 -14.06 -5.04 15.22
C GLU A 84 -14.34 -3.91 16.21
N MET A 85 -15.54 -3.29 16.13
CA MET A 85 -15.90 -2.06 16.87
C MET A 85 -16.42 -2.30 18.30
N THR A 86 -15.96 -3.34 18.97
CA THR A 86 -16.35 -3.64 20.36
C THR A 86 -15.50 -2.91 21.40
N ASN A 87 -14.27 -2.57 21.04
CA ASN A 87 -13.32 -1.84 21.89
C ASN A 87 -12.48 -0.89 21.02
N PRO A 88 -12.15 0.33 21.50
CA PRO A 88 -11.30 1.25 20.75
C PRO A 88 -9.85 0.76 20.56
N VAL A 89 -9.45 -0.31 21.25
CA VAL A 89 -8.12 -0.96 21.15
C VAL A 89 -8.33 -2.44 20.85
N THR A 90 -7.98 -2.84 19.62
CA THR A 90 -8.07 -4.22 19.12
C THR A 90 -6.84 -4.58 18.31
N LEU A 91 -5.66 -4.32 18.91
CA LEU A 91 -4.35 -4.40 18.23
C LEU A 91 -4.00 -5.80 17.73
N SER A 92 -4.42 -6.85 18.44
CA SER A 92 -4.10 -8.24 18.10
C SER A 92 -5.01 -8.86 17.04
N VAL A 93 -6.01 -8.12 16.56
CA VAL A 93 -6.88 -8.59 15.47
C VAL A 93 -6.09 -8.61 14.16
N ASP A 94 -6.00 -9.79 13.55
CA ASP A 94 -5.22 -10.04 12.33
C ASP A 94 -6.15 -10.07 11.12
N ALA A 95 -5.94 -9.15 10.19
CA ALA A 95 -6.76 -8.98 9.01
C ALA A 95 -6.80 -10.22 8.10
N ARG A 96 -5.79 -11.12 8.16
CA ARG A 96 -5.78 -12.35 7.37
C ARG A 96 -6.98 -13.25 7.64
N PHE A 97 -7.47 -13.26 8.88
CA PHE A 97 -8.57 -14.14 9.27
C PHE A 97 -9.95 -13.65 8.81
N GLY A 98 -10.10 -12.37 8.47
CA GLY A 98 -11.32 -11.80 7.90
C GLY A 98 -11.32 -11.73 6.37
N THR A 99 -10.16 -11.94 5.73
CA THR A 99 -10.02 -11.73 4.29
C THR A 99 -10.58 -12.89 3.46
N ASN A 100 -11.52 -12.60 2.56
CA ASN A 100 -12.00 -13.51 1.53
C ASN A 100 -11.04 -13.51 0.31
N PRO A 101 -10.22 -14.55 0.07
CA PRO A 101 -9.27 -14.56 -1.04
C PRO A 101 -9.93 -14.71 -2.43
N LYS A 102 -11.25 -14.95 -2.46
CA LYS A 102 -12.03 -15.09 -3.70
C LYS A 102 -12.90 -13.88 -3.99
N ALA A 103 -12.71 -12.77 -3.26
CA ALA A 103 -13.38 -11.52 -3.57
C ALA A 103 -13.04 -11.11 -5.01
N ARG A 104 -14.06 -10.62 -5.73
CA ARG A 104 -13.95 -10.28 -7.17
C ARG A 104 -12.89 -9.22 -7.42
N GLU A 105 -12.68 -8.35 -6.46
CA GLU A 105 -11.78 -7.22 -6.51
C GLU A 105 -10.32 -7.65 -6.70
N PHE A 106 -9.91 -8.81 -6.19
CA PHE A 106 -8.59 -9.37 -6.48
C PHE A 106 -8.38 -9.62 -7.97
N LYS A 107 -9.43 -10.11 -8.66
CA LYS A 107 -9.38 -10.31 -10.10
C LYS A 107 -9.25 -8.97 -10.83
N VAL A 108 -10.05 -7.96 -10.44
CA VAL A 108 -9.94 -6.61 -10.99
C VAL A 108 -8.54 -6.06 -10.78
N ALA A 109 -7.96 -6.23 -9.59
CA ALA A 109 -6.61 -5.76 -9.27
C ALA A 109 -5.56 -6.33 -10.24
N TYR A 110 -5.42 -7.66 -10.33
CA TYR A 110 -4.37 -8.21 -11.19
C TYR A 110 -4.65 -8.02 -12.70
N GLU A 111 -5.90 -7.96 -13.13
CA GLU A 111 -6.25 -7.62 -14.51
C GLU A 111 -5.84 -6.17 -14.88
N HIS A 112 -5.71 -5.30 -13.89
CA HIS A 112 -5.18 -3.93 -14.06
C HIS A 112 -3.72 -3.80 -13.59
N GLY A 113 -3.00 -4.93 -13.46
CA GLY A 113 -1.56 -4.91 -13.18
C GLY A 113 -1.18 -4.60 -11.73
N ILE A 114 -2.14 -4.55 -10.80
CA ILE A 114 -1.85 -4.44 -9.38
C ILE A 114 -1.53 -5.84 -8.87
N THR A 115 -0.26 -6.10 -8.60
CA THR A 115 0.25 -7.43 -8.25
C THR A 115 0.40 -7.64 -6.75
N THR A 116 0.45 -6.55 -5.99
CA THR A 116 0.65 -6.56 -4.54
C THR A 116 -0.22 -5.50 -3.88
N MET A 117 -0.75 -5.82 -2.71
CA MET A 117 -1.56 -4.88 -1.92
C MET A 117 -1.24 -5.00 -0.43
N LEU A 118 -1.50 -3.94 0.31
CA LEU A 118 -1.69 -4.00 1.76
C LEU A 118 -3.16 -4.16 2.05
N LEU A 119 -3.55 -5.23 2.74
CA LEU A 119 -4.87 -5.33 3.33
C LEU A 119 -4.83 -4.92 4.79
N THR A 120 -5.66 -3.95 5.13
CA THR A 120 -5.69 -3.34 6.45
C THR A 120 -7.09 -3.38 7.05
N PRO A 121 -7.23 -3.55 8.37
CA PRO A 121 -8.51 -3.29 9.04
C PRO A 121 -9.00 -1.88 8.74
N GLY A 122 -10.30 -1.66 8.78
CA GLY A 122 -10.91 -0.35 8.64
C GLY A 122 -10.54 0.62 9.76
N SER A 123 -11.03 1.84 9.66
CA SER A 123 -10.67 2.93 10.59
C SER A 123 -11.69 3.15 11.72
N GLY A 124 -12.51 2.14 12.07
CA GLY A 124 -13.56 2.24 13.09
C GLY A 124 -13.04 2.42 14.53
N ASN A 125 -11.84 1.88 14.82
CA ASN A 125 -11.21 1.95 16.15
C ASN A 125 -10.07 2.96 16.19
N VAL A 126 -9.57 3.27 17.39
CA VAL A 126 -8.31 4.02 17.54
C VAL A 126 -7.10 3.14 17.19
N PHE A 127 -7.09 1.90 17.72
CA PHE A 127 -6.16 0.85 17.30
C PHE A 127 -6.99 -0.25 16.65
N CYS A 128 -6.76 -0.49 15.36
CA CYS A 128 -7.67 -1.25 14.51
C CYS A 128 -7.24 -2.72 14.31
N GLY A 129 -5.96 -3.02 14.47
CA GLY A 129 -5.41 -4.36 14.28
C GLY A 129 -4.15 -4.40 13.41
N LEU A 130 -3.86 -5.59 12.89
CA LEU A 130 -2.63 -5.91 12.17
C LEU A 130 -2.89 -6.09 10.67
N PRO A 131 -2.44 -5.14 9.84
CA PRO A 131 -2.40 -5.27 8.39
C PRO A 131 -1.37 -6.29 7.92
N PHE A 132 -1.55 -6.78 6.68
CA PHE A 132 -0.58 -7.65 6.01
C PHE A 132 -0.46 -7.30 4.53
N ALA A 133 0.69 -7.57 3.95
CA ALA A 133 0.92 -7.44 2.51
C ALA A 133 0.80 -8.79 1.82
N LEU A 134 0.15 -8.82 0.64
CA LEU A 134 -0.09 -10.05 -0.11
C LEU A 134 0.03 -9.83 -1.62
N LYS A 135 0.23 -10.93 -2.35
CA LYS A 135 0.05 -10.99 -3.80
C LYS A 135 -1.44 -11.04 -4.14
N THR A 136 -1.85 -10.37 -5.21
CA THR A 136 -3.26 -10.29 -5.62
C THR A 136 -3.80 -11.55 -6.27
N TYR A 137 -2.94 -12.51 -6.59
CA TYR A 137 -3.33 -13.78 -7.21
C TYR A 137 -3.04 -14.97 -6.30
N GLY A 138 -4.06 -15.80 -6.09
CA GLY A 138 -4.00 -17.01 -5.27
C GLY A 138 -5.40 -17.47 -4.85
N ASN A 139 -5.45 -18.54 -4.05
CA ASN A 139 -6.69 -19.13 -3.55
C ASN A 139 -6.73 -19.25 -2.02
N ASN A 140 -5.64 -18.96 -1.37
CA ASN A 140 -5.48 -19.06 0.08
C ASN A 140 -4.72 -17.82 0.57
N VAL A 141 -5.32 -17.06 1.46
CA VAL A 141 -4.76 -15.81 1.96
C VAL A 141 -3.38 -16.00 2.60
N PHE A 142 -3.15 -17.11 3.28
CA PHE A 142 -1.87 -17.39 3.92
C PHE A 142 -0.75 -17.65 2.90
N ASP A 143 -1.06 -18.32 1.79
CA ASP A 143 -0.11 -18.55 0.69
C ASP A 143 0.14 -17.27 -0.13
N MET A 144 -0.86 -16.39 -0.22
CA MET A 144 -0.74 -15.08 -0.89
C MET A 144 0.07 -14.10 -0.04
N THR A 145 0.13 -14.29 1.28
CA THR A 145 0.81 -13.36 2.22
C THR A 145 2.32 -13.32 1.98
N ILE A 146 2.87 -12.12 1.82
CA ILE A 146 4.31 -11.88 1.66
C ILE A 146 4.97 -11.28 2.90
N LYS A 147 4.19 -10.55 3.73
CA LYS A 147 4.64 -9.98 5.00
C LYS A 147 3.48 -9.83 5.98
N SER A 148 3.61 -10.35 7.19
CA SER A 148 2.62 -10.23 8.27
C SER A 148 3.25 -10.42 9.65
N PRO A 149 2.93 -9.55 10.64
CA PRO A 149 2.23 -8.28 10.42
C PRO A 149 3.09 -7.30 9.61
N CYS A 150 2.44 -6.43 8.84
CA CYS A 150 3.13 -5.42 8.04
C CYS A 150 3.24 -4.08 8.79
N ALA A 151 2.29 -3.81 9.66
CA ALA A 151 2.19 -2.59 10.45
C ALA A 151 1.25 -2.76 11.65
N VAL A 152 1.11 -1.72 12.44
CA VAL A 152 -0.03 -1.50 13.37
C VAL A 152 -0.95 -0.47 12.75
N LYS A 153 -2.23 -0.81 12.54
CA LYS A 153 -3.24 0.15 12.04
C LYS A 153 -3.79 0.99 13.17
N ILE A 154 -3.73 2.31 12.99
CA ILE A 154 -4.25 3.33 13.92
C ILE A 154 -5.19 4.24 13.14
N ALA A 155 -6.22 4.79 13.80
CA ALA A 155 -7.06 5.81 13.21
C ALA A 155 -7.38 6.95 14.17
N LEU A 156 -7.33 8.17 13.60
CA LEU A 156 -7.74 9.42 14.21
C LEU A 156 -8.96 9.97 13.46
N GLY A 157 -9.45 11.11 13.90
CA GLY A 157 -10.46 11.86 13.17
C GLY A 157 -11.89 11.42 13.40
N GLY A 158 -12.69 11.46 12.35
CA GLY A 158 -14.13 11.28 12.39
C GLY A 158 -14.56 9.87 12.65
N ASN A 159 -13.88 8.88 12.08
CA ASN A 159 -14.30 7.47 12.11
C ASN A 159 -14.38 6.92 13.55
N PRO A 160 -13.29 6.83 14.34
CA PRO A 160 -13.38 6.33 15.71
C PRO A 160 -14.22 7.23 16.62
N LYS A 161 -14.17 8.56 16.39
CA LYS A 161 -15.02 9.51 17.13
C LYS A 161 -16.50 9.22 16.96
N ASN A 162 -16.97 8.95 15.74
CA ASN A 162 -18.38 8.69 15.46
C ASN A 162 -18.76 7.29 15.96
N THR A 163 -17.94 6.26 15.66
CA THR A 163 -18.17 4.88 16.11
C THR A 163 -18.47 4.79 17.60
N TYR A 164 -17.64 5.41 18.43
CA TYR A 164 -17.82 5.35 19.89
C TYR A 164 -18.68 6.47 20.43
N GLY A 165 -18.71 7.63 19.78
CA GLY A 165 -19.59 8.74 20.12
C GLY A 165 -21.06 8.38 20.02
N ASP A 166 -21.47 7.67 18.99
CA ASP A 166 -22.83 7.17 18.81
C ASP A 166 -23.24 6.17 19.90
N GLN A 167 -22.28 5.41 20.41
CA GLN A 167 -22.45 4.50 21.55
C GLN A 167 -22.33 5.21 22.91
N ARG A 168 -22.08 6.52 22.96
CA ARG A 168 -21.81 7.30 24.17
C ARG A 168 -20.64 6.75 25.01
N ARG A 169 -19.59 6.26 24.33
CA ARG A 169 -18.37 5.69 24.92
C ARG A 169 -17.15 6.53 24.53
N LEU A 170 -16.05 6.34 25.25
CA LEU A 170 -14.74 6.88 24.88
C LEU A 170 -14.18 6.10 23.64
N PRO A 171 -13.65 6.83 22.61
CA PRO A 171 -13.55 8.28 22.46
C PRO A 171 -14.78 8.89 21.75
N MET A 172 -15.28 10.02 22.28
CA MET A 172 -16.33 10.82 21.61
C MET A 172 -15.76 12.10 20.98
N THR A 173 -14.49 12.38 21.22
CA THR A 173 -13.82 13.61 20.80
C THR A 173 -12.39 13.31 20.37
N ARG A 174 -11.75 14.19 19.58
CA ARG A 174 -10.33 14.10 19.27
C ARG A 174 -9.43 14.09 20.50
N MET A 175 -9.81 14.83 21.58
CA MET A 175 -9.13 14.74 22.88
C MET A 175 -9.20 13.33 23.47
N GLY A 176 -10.36 12.68 23.35
CA GLY A 176 -10.54 11.29 23.77
C GLY A 176 -9.72 10.30 22.96
N ILE A 177 -9.60 10.52 21.65
CA ILE A 177 -8.74 9.72 20.76
C ILE A 177 -7.27 9.85 21.19
N ALA A 178 -6.78 11.08 21.35
CA ALA A 178 -5.41 11.35 21.79
C ALA A 178 -5.11 10.69 23.16
N LYS A 179 -6.08 10.74 24.08
CA LYS A 179 -5.97 10.04 25.38
C LYS A 179 -5.85 8.52 25.22
N VAL A 180 -6.69 7.90 24.39
CA VAL A 180 -6.62 6.44 24.14
C VAL A 180 -5.28 6.07 23.52
N LEU A 181 -4.78 6.86 22.56
CA LEU A 181 -3.45 6.66 21.96
C LEU A 181 -2.36 6.71 23.03
N ASP A 182 -2.33 7.79 23.80
CA ASP A 182 -1.28 8.02 24.80
C ASP A 182 -1.28 6.95 25.89
N ASP A 183 -2.44 6.64 26.44
CA ASP A 183 -2.60 5.61 27.48
C ASP A 183 -2.15 4.23 26.98
N THR A 184 -2.49 3.87 25.73
CA THR A 184 -2.15 2.56 25.16
C THR A 184 -0.67 2.44 24.86
N PHE A 185 -0.06 3.45 24.25
CA PHE A 185 1.40 3.46 24.05
C PHE A 185 2.17 3.46 25.36
N ALA A 186 1.73 4.23 26.37
CA ALA A 186 2.34 4.22 27.70
C ALA A 186 2.24 2.85 28.36
N LYS A 187 1.09 2.17 28.24
CA LYS A 187 0.87 0.79 28.74
C LYS A 187 1.83 -0.20 28.06
N ALA A 188 1.93 -0.14 26.71
CA ALA A 188 2.80 -1.02 25.96
C ALA A 188 4.30 -0.79 26.27
N LYS A 189 4.71 0.47 26.40
CA LYS A 189 6.08 0.81 26.80
C LYS A 189 6.42 0.23 28.18
N LYS A 190 5.52 0.41 29.15
CA LYS A 190 5.68 -0.17 30.48
C LYS A 190 5.72 -1.71 30.44
N TYR A 191 4.82 -2.33 29.66
CA TYR A 191 4.79 -3.78 29.46
C TYR A 191 6.15 -4.29 28.91
N MET A 192 6.69 -3.63 27.90
CA MET A 192 8.00 -3.95 27.32
C MET A 192 9.13 -3.82 28.35
N GLU A 193 9.19 -2.70 29.08
CA GLU A 193 10.18 -2.46 30.12
C GLU A 193 10.12 -3.49 31.26
N ASP A 194 8.92 -3.88 31.70
CA ASP A 194 8.73 -4.88 32.76
C ASP A 194 9.19 -6.28 32.30
N LYS A 195 8.96 -6.65 31.02
CA LYS A 195 9.52 -7.88 30.42
C LYS A 195 11.04 -7.87 30.34
N GLU A 196 11.64 -6.76 29.90
CA GLU A 196 13.11 -6.62 29.83
C GLU A 196 13.77 -6.73 31.22
N GLN A 197 13.08 -6.29 32.26
CA GLN A 197 13.52 -6.42 33.65
C GLN A 197 13.25 -7.81 34.26
N ASN A 198 12.79 -8.79 33.47
CA ASN A 198 12.40 -10.13 33.89
C ASN A 198 11.35 -10.14 35.04
N LYS A 199 10.48 -9.15 35.09
CA LYS A 199 9.33 -9.16 35.98
C LYS A 199 8.27 -10.13 35.45
N GLU A 200 7.49 -10.71 36.36
CA GLU A 200 6.33 -11.50 35.99
C GLU A 200 5.26 -10.56 35.40
N VAL A 201 4.94 -10.75 34.10
CA VAL A 201 3.97 -9.96 33.35
C VAL A 201 2.97 -10.91 32.72
N GLU A 202 1.68 -10.65 32.95
CA GLU A 202 0.62 -11.40 32.27
C GLU A 202 0.68 -11.14 30.76
N TYR A 203 0.54 -12.21 29.97
CA TYR A 203 0.56 -12.11 28.50
C TYR A 203 -0.63 -11.28 28.00
N ASP A 204 -0.33 -10.21 27.28
CA ASP A 204 -1.31 -9.32 26.67
C ASP A 204 -1.00 -9.23 25.15
N PRO A 205 -1.81 -9.89 24.29
CA PRO A 205 -1.55 -9.93 22.84
C PRO A 205 -1.59 -8.56 22.17
N ASP A 206 -2.41 -7.63 22.69
CA ASP A 206 -2.47 -6.27 22.16
C ASP A 206 -1.16 -5.50 22.47
N MET A 207 -0.62 -5.71 23.66
CA MET A 207 0.67 -5.09 24.04
C MET A 207 1.83 -5.73 23.28
N GLU A 208 1.83 -7.05 23.05
CA GLU A 208 2.84 -7.70 22.20
C GLU A 208 2.86 -7.09 20.79
N ALA A 209 1.67 -6.90 20.18
CA ALA A 209 1.56 -6.31 18.86
C ALA A 209 2.13 -4.87 18.82
N LEU A 210 1.80 -4.03 19.83
CA LEU A 210 2.30 -2.65 19.86
C LEU A 210 3.79 -2.58 20.21
N CYS A 211 4.33 -3.55 20.93
CA CYS A 211 5.78 -3.66 21.20
C CYS A 211 6.60 -3.83 19.90
N LEU A 212 6.06 -4.45 18.85
CA LEU A 212 6.74 -4.52 17.56
C LEU A 212 6.99 -3.12 16.97
N ALA A 213 5.99 -2.24 17.08
CA ALA A 213 6.13 -0.85 16.62
C ALA A 213 7.10 -0.05 17.51
N LEU A 214 7.04 -0.22 18.85
CA LEU A 214 7.95 0.44 19.78
C LEU A 214 9.41 0.01 19.61
N LYS A 215 9.66 -1.21 19.13
CA LYS A 215 10.99 -1.72 18.78
C LYS A 215 11.46 -1.31 17.39
N GLY A 216 10.58 -0.71 16.58
CA GLY A 216 10.88 -0.36 15.21
C GLY A 216 10.87 -1.53 14.23
N GLU A 217 10.31 -2.69 14.61
CA GLU A 217 10.22 -3.88 13.76
C GLU A 217 9.15 -3.72 12.67
N ILE A 218 8.06 -2.99 12.97
CA ILE A 218 7.00 -2.62 12.03
C ILE A 218 6.58 -1.16 12.24
N PRO A 219 6.10 -0.44 11.20
CA PRO A 219 5.60 0.92 11.35
C PRO A 219 4.18 0.98 11.90
N CYS A 220 3.73 2.18 12.29
CA CYS A 220 2.33 2.51 12.51
C CYS A 220 1.75 3.13 11.22
N LYS A 221 0.61 2.63 10.73
CA LYS A 221 -0.16 3.21 9.62
C LYS A 221 -1.34 3.99 10.21
N ILE A 222 -1.25 5.32 10.14
CA ILE A 222 -2.15 6.21 10.88
C ILE A 222 -3.13 6.90 9.94
N HIS A 223 -4.38 6.44 9.92
CA HIS A 223 -5.48 7.14 9.25
C HIS A 223 -5.68 8.51 9.87
N CYS A 224 -5.45 9.57 9.11
CA CYS A 224 -5.66 10.93 9.55
C CYS A 224 -5.76 11.91 8.37
N THR A 225 -6.46 13.00 8.62
CA THR A 225 -6.63 14.06 7.62
C THR A 225 -6.54 15.42 8.30
N GLN A 226 -6.14 16.44 7.54
CA GLN A 226 -6.11 17.82 8.03
C GLN A 226 -5.30 17.93 9.35
N TYR A 227 -5.77 18.70 10.32
CA TYR A 227 -5.05 18.93 11.58
C TYR A 227 -4.92 17.69 12.49
N ASP A 228 -5.61 16.58 12.21
CA ASP A 228 -5.39 15.32 12.92
C ASP A 228 -3.98 14.77 12.65
N MET A 229 -3.34 15.15 11.51
CA MET A 229 -1.95 14.81 11.20
C MET A 229 -0.97 15.35 12.26
N LEU A 230 -1.21 16.55 12.81
CA LEU A 230 -0.37 17.09 13.90
C LEU A 230 -0.40 16.20 15.14
N THR A 231 -1.57 15.67 15.50
CA THR A 231 -1.69 14.72 16.62
C THR A 231 -0.96 13.42 16.34
N ALA A 232 -1.06 12.91 15.11
CA ALA A 232 -0.34 11.70 14.69
C ALA A 232 1.18 11.88 14.81
N ILE A 233 1.71 13.00 14.28
CA ILE A 233 3.13 13.36 14.32
C ILE A 233 3.62 13.47 15.78
N GLU A 234 2.91 14.19 16.64
CA GLU A 234 3.30 14.39 18.04
C GLU A 234 3.31 13.08 18.84
N ILE A 235 2.33 12.20 18.64
CA ILE A 235 2.29 10.90 19.30
C ILE A 235 3.43 9.99 18.80
N ALA A 236 3.62 9.91 17.47
CA ALA A 236 4.69 9.11 16.90
C ALA A 236 6.09 9.57 17.39
N LYS A 237 6.32 10.89 17.42
CA LYS A 237 7.54 11.49 17.95
C LYS A 237 7.73 11.19 19.44
N LYS A 238 6.67 11.32 20.27
CA LYS A 238 6.71 11.03 21.71
C LYS A 238 7.15 9.61 22.02
N TYR A 239 6.70 8.63 21.22
CA TYR A 239 6.99 7.22 21.43
C TYR A 239 8.10 6.69 20.54
N ASN A 240 8.68 7.54 19.68
CA ASN A 240 9.76 7.21 18.75
C ASN A 240 9.43 6.01 17.87
N VAL A 241 8.26 6.02 17.24
CA VAL A 241 7.80 4.98 16.31
C VAL A 241 7.89 5.45 14.87
N HIS A 242 8.24 4.55 13.96
CA HIS A 242 8.12 4.78 12.52
C HIS A 242 6.65 4.77 12.13
N PHE A 243 6.25 5.65 11.20
CA PHE A 243 4.84 5.76 10.81
C PHE A 243 4.65 6.28 9.40
N SER A 244 3.49 5.98 8.84
CA SER A 244 2.95 6.65 7.66
C SER A 244 1.63 7.36 8.01
N LEU A 245 1.38 8.49 7.34
CA LEU A 245 0.07 9.16 7.37
C LEU A 245 -0.77 8.62 6.20
N GLU A 246 -1.90 8.03 6.55
CA GLU A 246 -2.82 7.44 5.57
C GLU A 246 -3.90 8.45 5.20
N HIS A 247 -4.23 8.54 3.91
CA HIS A 247 -5.07 9.54 3.27
C HIS A 247 -4.42 10.92 3.18
N ALA A 248 -3.99 11.49 4.30
CA ALA A 248 -3.26 12.76 4.39
C ALA A 248 -3.93 13.94 3.65
N TRP A 249 -5.27 13.91 3.45
CA TRP A 249 -6.00 15.00 2.82
C TRP A 249 -5.86 16.30 3.62
N GLY A 250 -5.54 17.39 2.94
CA GLY A 250 -5.22 18.66 3.56
C GLY A 250 -3.73 18.82 3.93
N ALA A 251 -2.86 17.94 3.41
CA ALA A 251 -1.42 17.98 3.67
C ALA A 251 -0.75 19.30 3.25
N THR A 252 -1.30 20.00 2.27
CA THR A 252 -0.77 21.32 1.85
C THR A 252 -0.77 22.38 2.97
N ASP A 253 -1.58 22.19 4.02
CA ASP A 253 -1.60 23.10 5.18
C ASP A 253 -0.50 22.77 6.21
N TYR A 254 0.18 21.59 6.10
CA TYR A 254 1.10 21.03 7.11
C TYR A 254 2.39 20.46 6.51
N LEU A 255 2.82 21.00 5.36
CA LEU A 255 3.97 20.48 4.61
C LEU A 255 5.25 20.46 5.44
N ASP A 256 5.51 21.50 6.20
CA ASP A 256 6.73 21.64 6.98
C ASP A 256 6.75 20.60 8.12
N GLU A 257 5.66 20.45 8.84
CA GLU A 257 5.53 19.47 9.92
C GLU A 257 5.64 18.03 9.42
N ILE A 258 5.07 17.73 8.24
CA ILE A 258 5.19 16.41 7.60
C ILE A 258 6.64 16.15 7.23
N VAL A 259 7.30 17.07 6.54
CA VAL A 259 8.71 16.93 6.12
C VAL A 259 9.63 16.75 7.33
N GLU A 260 9.46 17.58 8.37
CA GLU A 260 10.27 17.52 9.59
C GLU A 260 10.05 16.21 10.38
N SER A 261 8.89 15.59 10.24
CA SER A 261 8.57 14.33 10.92
C SER A 261 9.32 13.12 10.34
N GLY A 262 9.71 13.19 9.06
CA GLY A 262 10.36 12.08 8.33
C GLY A 262 9.44 10.90 8.07
N CYS A 263 8.11 11.08 8.15
CA CYS A 263 7.15 10.00 7.89
C CYS A 263 6.96 9.74 6.39
N ASP A 264 6.48 8.53 6.08
CA ASP A 264 5.92 8.21 4.76
C ASP A 264 4.49 8.73 4.62
N ILE A 265 4.05 8.90 3.39
CA ILE A 265 2.67 9.30 3.06
C ILE A 265 2.01 8.26 2.17
N CYS A 266 0.83 7.79 2.55
CA CYS A 266 -0.11 7.07 1.68
C CYS A 266 -1.24 8.03 1.29
N TYR A 267 -1.12 8.69 0.13
CA TYR A 267 -2.06 9.73 -0.29
C TYR A 267 -3.21 9.17 -1.13
N GLY A 268 -4.44 9.42 -0.71
CA GLY A 268 -5.64 9.03 -1.48
C GLY A 268 -6.81 8.57 -0.59
N PRO A 269 -7.91 8.10 -1.20
CA PRO A 269 -8.21 8.18 -2.64
C PRO A 269 -8.47 9.61 -3.11
N ILE A 270 -8.13 9.96 -4.34
CA ILE A 270 -8.25 11.33 -4.85
C ILE A 270 -9.49 11.59 -5.72
N ALA A 271 -9.96 10.57 -6.41
CA ALA A 271 -11.14 10.66 -7.29
C ALA A 271 -12.46 10.47 -6.53
N THR A 272 -12.53 10.95 -5.28
CA THR A 272 -13.75 10.87 -4.45
C THR A 272 -14.40 12.25 -4.34
N TYR A 273 -15.68 12.27 -3.94
CA TYR A 273 -16.42 13.53 -3.79
C TYR A 273 -15.99 14.27 -2.52
N ARG A 274 -15.90 15.59 -2.63
CA ARG A 274 -15.68 16.47 -1.47
C ARG A 274 -16.95 16.55 -0.63
N SER A 275 -16.80 16.41 0.67
CA SER A 275 -17.91 16.53 1.64
C SER A 275 -17.43 17.23 2.91
N PRO A 276 -18.35 17.77 3.72
CA PRO A 276 -17.98 18.27 5.05
C PRO A 276 -17.27 17.20 5.89
N GLY A 277 -16.33 17.62 6.73
CA GLY A 277 -15.53 16.72 7.55
C GLY A 277 -14.18 16.37 6.89
N GLU A 278 -13.79 15.11 6.90
CA GLU A 278 -12.46 14.66 6.47
C GLU A 278 -12.18 14.93 4.99
N ARG A 279 -13.20 14.79 4.11
CA ARG A 279 -13.09 14.98 2.65
C ARG A 279 -13.24 16.43 2.19
N ARG A 280 -13.26 17.41 3.08
CA ARG A 280 -13.46 18.82 2.69
C ARG A 280 -12.31 19.38 1.86
N LYS A 281 -11.09 18.85 2.04
CA LYS A 281 -9.89 19.29 1.34
C LYS A 281 -9.12 18.07 0.81
N ILE A 282 -9.38 17.71 -0.43
CA ILE A 282 -8.61 16.74 -1.20
C ILE A 282 -7.71 17.56 -2.13
N ASP A 283 -6.45 17.69 -1.76
CA ASP A 283 -5.43 18.57 -2.35
C ASP A 283 -4.38 17.74 -3.08
N VAL A 284 -4.69 17.32 -4.31
CA VAL A 284 -3.84 16.40 -5.11
C VAL A 284 -2.44 16.97 -5.34
N GLU A 285 -2.31 18.28 -5.44
CA GLU A 285 -1.04 19.00 -5.52
C GLU A 285 -0.09 18.68 -4.35
N ALA A 286 -0.61 18.22 -3.22
CA ALA A 286 0.20 17.79 -2.07
C ALA A 286 1.17 16.67 -2.46
N VAL A 287 0.78 15.75 -3.34
CA VAL A 287 1.63 14.64 -3.80
C VAL A 287 2.94 15.17 -4.38
N LYS A 288 2.82 16.13 -5.32
CA LYS A 288 4.00 16.77 -5.91
C LYS A 288 4.80 17.58 -4.90
N MET A 289 4.12 18.36 -4.06
CA MET A 289 4.80 19.27 -3.10
C MET A 289 5.59 18.50 -2.05
N LEU A 290 5.10 17.33 -1.61
CA LEU A 290 5.78 16.45 -0.66
C LEU A 290 6.93 15.70 -1.34
N ASP A 291 6.69 15.15 -2.53
CA ASP A 291 7.70 14.43 -3.31
C ASP A 291 8.88 15.36 -3.70
N ASP A 292 8.63 16.63 -4.07
CA ASP A 292 9.66 17.65 -4.32
C ASP A 292 10.51 17.99 -3.08
N ARG A 293 10.00 17.71 -1.89
CA ARG A 293 10.69 17.88 -0.61
C ARG A 293 11.35 16.59 -0.08
N GLY A 294 11.32 15.52 -0.89
CA GLY A 294 11.96 14.24 -0.58
C GLY A 294 11.16 13.32 0.34
N VAL A 295 9.87 13.61 0.58
CA VAL A 295 8.98 12.70 1.31
C VAL A 295 8.65 11.51 0.42
N ASN A 296 8.69 10.31 0.96
CA ASN A 296 8.25 9.10 0.25
C ASN A 296 6.71 9.08 0.21
N VAL A 297 6.15 9.27 -0.98
CA VAL A 297 4.70 9.30 -1.20
C VAL A 297 4.28 8.08 -2.01
N ALA A 298 3.34 7.29 -1.48
CA ALA A 298 2.59 6.27 -2.20
C ALA A 298 1.15 6.73 -2.43
N MET A 299 0.61 6.49 -3.63
CA MET A 299 -0.81 6.75 -3.90
C MET A 299 -1.63 5.49 -3.67
N ILE A 300 -2.85 5.63 -3.12
CA ILE A 300 -3.69 4.54 -2.64
C ILE A 300 -5.13 4.68 -3.11
N THR A 301 -5.83 3.55 -3.30
CA THR A 301 -7.25 3.54 -3.70
C THR A 301 -8.22 3.53 -2.54
N ASP A 302 -7.79 3.03 -1.37
CA ASP A 302 -8.71 2.77 -0.25
C ASP A 302 -9.84 1.81 -0.66
N SER A 303 -9.53 0.89 -1.59
CA SER A 303 -10.54 0.00 -2.15
C SER A 303 -11.21 -0.87 -1.05
N PRO A 304 -12.53 -1.06 -1.13
CA PRO A 304 -13.44 -0.79 -2.25
C PRO A 304 -14.10 0.60 -2.23
N ILE A 305 -13.58 1.58 -1.48
CA ILE A 305 -14.09 2.98 -1.54
C ILE A 305 -13.96 3.54 -2.97
N LEU A 306 -12.82 3.32 -3.61
CA LEU A 306 -12.69 3.36 -5.07
C LEU A 306 -12.22 1.99 -5.55
N SER A 307 -12.62 1.61 -6.76
CA SER A 307 -12.14 0.38 -7.39
C SER A 307 -10.63 0.45 -7.69
N GLU A 308 -9.96 -0.70 -7.70
CA GLU A 308 -8.50 -0.82 -7.86
C GLU A 308 -7.98 -0.14 -9.13
N GLU A 309 -8.73 -0.24 -10.25
CA GLU A 309 -8.34 0.42 -11.51
C GLU A 309 -8.22 1.94 -11.38
N SER A 310 -8.80 2.54 -10.34
CA SER A 310 -8.66 3.98 -10.06
C SER A 310 -7.21 4.39 -9.76
N LEU A 311 -6.34 3.45 -9.42
CA LEU A 311 -4.91 3.72 -9.21
C LEU A 311 -4.26 4.34 -10.46
N TYR A 312 -4.71 3.96 -11.67
CA TYR A 312 -4.27 4.60 -12.93
C TYR A 312 -4.65 6.07 -13.00
N HIS A 313 -5.88 6.38 -12.57
CA HIS A 313 -6.36 7.76 -12.55
C HIS A 313 -5.58 8.60 -11.54
N HIS A 314 -5.21 8.02 -10.40
CA HIS A 314 -4.40 8.70 -9.39
C HIS A 314 -3.04 9.12 -9.95
N VAL A 315 -2.36 8.22 -10.67
CA VAL A 315 -1.09 8.56 -11.36
C VAL A 315 -1.31 9.70 -12.36
N GLY A 316 -2.36 9.63 -13.18
CA GLY A 316 -2.71 10.68 -14.14
C GLY A 316 -3.02 12.03 -13.49
N GLU A 317 -3.74 12.03 -12.36
CA GLU A 317 -4.03 13.26 -11.61
C GLU A 317 -2.75 13.88 -11.03
N ALA A 318 -1.83 13.09 -10.49
CA ALA A 318 -0.55 13.59 -10.00
C ALA A 318 0.29 14.23 -11.14
N VAL A 319 0.27 13.61 -12.34
CA VAL A 319 0.91 14.18 -13.54
C VAL A 319 0.24 15.49 -13.94
N ARG A 320 -1.10 15.56 -13.91
CA ARG A 320 -1.85 16.79 -14.20
C ARG A 320 -1.50 17.93 -13.25
N GLU A 321 -1.24 17.62 -11.98
CA GLU A 321 -0.78 18.60 -10.98
C GLU A 321 0.73 18.92 -11.11
N GLY A 322 1.40 18.39 -12.13
CA GLY A 322 2.76 18.75 -12.53
C GLY A 322 3.87 17.87 -11.95
N LEU A 323 3.54 16.70 -11.38
CA LEU A 323 4.54 15.69 -11.05
C LEU A 323 5.06 15.03 -12.34
N ALA A 324 6.38 14.88 -12.46
CA ALA A 324 6.96 14.16 -13.60
C ALA A 324 6.40 12.72 -13.68
N GLN A 325 6.04 12.26 -14.88
CA GLN A 325 5.35 10.98 -15.09
C GLN A 325 6.09 9.79 -14.44
N GLU A 326 7.39 9.71 -14.58
CA GLU A 326 8.19 8.66 -13.93
C GLU A 326 8.06 8.71 -12.41
N ARG A 327 8.12 9.90 -11.81
CA ARG A 327 7.95 10.08 -10.36
C ARG A 327 6.52 9.71 -9.92
N ALA A 328 5.51 10.02 -10.74
CA ALA A 328 4.13 9.61 -10.47
C ALA A 328 3.97 8.08 -10.52
N VAL A 329 4.62 7.38 -11.46
CA VAL A 329 4.63 5.90 -11.50
C VAL A 329 5.37 5.32 -10.28
N ARG A 330 6.42 5.96 -9.78
CA ARG A 330 7.10 5.53 -8.54
C ARG A 330 6.16 5.49 -7.33
N THR A 331 5.15 6.36 -7.27
CA THR A 331 4.20 6.39 -6.14
C THR A 331 3.36 5.12 -6.01
N VAL A 332 3.19 4.36 -7.09
CA VAL A 332 2.42 3.12 -7.14
C VAL A 332 3.30 1.88 -7.42
N THR A 333 4.61 2.03 -7.29
CA THR A 333 5.61 0.96 -7.48
C THR A 333 6.61 0.98 -6.33
N ILE A 334 7.82 1.50 -6.56
CA ILE A 334 8.93 1.46 -5.59
C ILE A 334 8.62 2.24 -4.29
N ASN A 335 7.92 3.38 -4.37
CA ASN A 335 7.57 4.13 -3.17
C ASN A 335 6.58 3.36 -2.30
N ALA A 336 5.56 2.75 -2.92
CA ALA A 336 4.61 1.89 -2.23
C ALA A 336 5.30 0.66 -1.62
N ALA A 337 6.25 0.03 -2.35
CA ALA A 337 7.05 -1.07 -1.81
C ALA A 337 7.82 -0.67 -0.55
N LYS A 338 8.43 0.53 -0.53
CA LYS A 338 9.13 1.09 0.65
C LYS A 338 8.20 1.27 1.83
N VAL A 339 7.01 1.85 1.62
CA VAL A 339 5.99 2.00 2.69
C VAL A 339 5.60 0.65 3.31
N LEU A 340 5.61 -0.42 2.52
CA LEU A 340 5.31 -1.78 3.00
C LEU A 340 6.55 -2.49 3.58
N GLY A 341 7.75 -1.95 3.35
CA GLY A 341 9.02 -2.59 3.70
C GLY A 341 9.20 -3.92 2.96
N VAL A 342 8.98 -3.91 1.64
CA VAL A 342 9.13 -5.05 0.71
C VAL A 342 9.93 -4.66 -0.54
N GLU A 343 10.60 -3.51 -0.51
CA GLU A 343 11.38 -2.96 -1.61
C GLU A 343 12.60 -3.80 -2.00
N ASP A 344 13.05 -4.67 -1.12
CA ASP A 344 14.09 -5.66 -1.40
C ASP A 344 13.62 -6.76 -2.37
N ARG A 345 12.30 -6.92 -2.53
CA ARG A 345 11.68 -7.94 -3.37
C ARG A 345 10.87 -7.38 -4.52
N LEU A 346 10.29 -6.18 -4.39
CA LEU A 346 9.25 -5.63 -5.25
C LEU A 346 9.49 -4.16 -5.60
N GLY A 347 8.69 -3.65 -6.54
CA GLY A 347 8.58 -2.22 -6.87
C GLY A 347 9.61 -1.70 -7.87
N SER A 348 10.58 -2.52 -8.30
CA SER A 348 11.54 -2.18 -9.37
C SER A 348 11.93 -3.40 -10.19
N LEU A 349 12.42 -3.18 -11.42
CA LEU A 349 12.93 -4.23 -12.29
C LEU A 349 14.43 -4.40 -12.03
N GLU A 350 14.77 -5.24 -11.07
CA GLU A 350 16.14 -5.55 -10.66
C GLU A 350 16.36 -7.06 -10.60
N GLU A 351 17.57 -7.48 -10.93
CA GLU A 351 17.97 -8.88 -10.81
C GLU A 351 17.75 -9.41 -9.39
N GLY A 352 17.16 -10.59 -9.29
CA GLY A 352 16.85 -11.27 -8.02
C GLY A 352 15.52 -10.87 -7.37
N LYS A 353 14.89 -9.77 -7.79
CA LYS A 353 13.55 -9.41 -7.33
C LYS A 353 12.47 -10.33 -7.91
N ASP A 354 11.31 -10.34 -7.28
CA ASP A 354 10.16 -11.11 -7.77
C ASP A 354 9.74 -10.60 -9.15
N ALA A 355 9.48 -11.51 -10.07
CA ALA A 355 9.01 -11.20 -11.42
C ALA A 355 7.52 -10.82 -11.44
N ASP A 356 7.16 -9.84 -10.63
CA ASP A 356 5.89 -9.14 -10.71
C ASP A 356 6.03 -8.02 -11.74
N ILE A 357 5.53 -8.27 -12.95
CA ILE A 357 5.78 -7.43 -14.11
C ILE A 357 4.48 -7.18 -14.85
N ILE A 358 4.31 -5.98 -15.35
CA ILE A 358 3.22 -5.64 -16.27
C ILE A 358 3.77 -5.20 -17.62
N VAL A 359 3.12 -5.64 -18.70
CA VAL A 359 3.36 -5.17 -20.05
C VAL A 359 2.14 -4.34 -20.46
N MET A 360 2.38 -3.10 -20.81
CA MET A 360 1.34 -2.12 -21.13
C MET A 360 1.49 -1.54 -22.53
N LYS A 361 0.36 -1.21 -23.14
CA LYS A 361 0.31 -0.26 -24.25
C LYS A 361 0.03 1.13 -23.69
N GLY A 362 0.73 2.14 -24.20
CA GLY A 362 0.60 3.51 -23.72
C GLY A 362 1.32 3.77 -22.40
N LYS A 363 1.52 5.03 -22.08
CA LYS A 363 2.24 5.50 -20.88
C LYS A 363 1.24 5.68 -19.74
N LEU A 364 1.44 4.95 -18.67
CA LEU A 364 0.63 5.10 -17.45
C LEU A 364 0.64 6.56 -16.97
N GLY A 365 -0.55 7.12 -16.74
CA GLY A 365 -0.74 8.49 -16.28
C GLY A 365 -0.63 9.59 -17.34
N LEU A 366 -0.30 9.26 -18.60
CA LEU A 366 -0.26 10.21 -19.72
C LEU A 366 -1.25 9.87 -20.81
N ASP A 367 -1.31 8.62 -21.24
CA ASP A 367 -2.14 8.19 -22.35
C ASP A 367 -3.50 7.72 -21.82
N THR A 368 -4.59 8.26 -22.36
CA THR A 368 -5.95 7.92 -21.91
C THR A 368 -6.40 6.51 -22.31
N ASP A 369 -5.70 5.91 -23.26
CA ASP A 369 -5.88 4.53 -23.73
C ASP A 369 -4.81 3.57 -23.21
N ALA A 370 -4.03 4.01 -22.22
CA ALA A 370 -3.06 3.14 -21.57
C ALA A 370 -3.77 1.94 -20.93
N MET A 371 -3.32 0.74 -21.26
CA MET A 371 -3.92 -0.49 -20.74
C MET A 371 -2.89 -1.61 -20.56
N VAL A 372 -3.13 -2.46 -19.58
CA VAL A 372 -2.33 -3.66 -19.32
C VAL A 372 -2.71 -4.75 -20.30
N TYR A 373 -1.72 -5.34 -20.93
CA TYR A 373 -1.85 -6.48 -21.84
C TYR A 373 -1.44 -7.80 -21.18
N TYR A 374 -0.52 -7.71 -20.24
CA TYR A 374 0.05 -8.88 -19.62
C TYR A 374 0.48 -8.56 -18.19
N THR A 375 0.13 -9.44 -17.27
CA THR A 375 0.54 -9.34 -15.87
C THR A 375 1.17 -10.65 -15.43
N THR A 376 2.28 -10.58 -14.71
CA THR A 376 2.82 -11.70 -13.96
C THR A 376 2.70 -11.44 -12.46
N VAL A 377 2.12 -12.38 -11.74
CA VAL A 377 2.08 -12.38 -10.27
C VAL A 377 2.68 -13.69 -9.80
N SER A 378 3.81 -13.63 -9.12
CA SER A 378 4.50 -14.82 -8.61
C SER A 378 4.66 -15.93 -9.65
N TYR A 379 5.05 -15.56 -10.89
CA TYR A 379 5.21 -16.46 -12.05
C TYR A 379 3.92 -17.03 -12.65
N THR A 380 2.77 -16.79 -12.09
CA THR A 380 1.52 -17.14 -12.77
C THR A 380 1.29 -16.14 -13.88
N HIS A 381 1.42 -16.61 -15.13
CA HIS A 381 1.16 -15.79 -16.32
C HIS A 381 -0.35 -15.57 -16.46
N LEU A 382 -0.80 -14.40 -16.08
CA LEU A 382 -2.17 -13.96 -16.26
C LEU A 382 -2.24 -13.16 -17.56
N THR A 383 -2.43 -13.87 -18.68
CA THR A 383 -2.84 -13.18 -19.92
C THR A 383 -4.25 -12.69 -19.72
N LEU A 384 -4.45 -11.38 -19.75
CA LEU A 384 -5.79 -10.84 -19.87
C LEU A 384 -6.43 -11.41 -21.14
N PRO A 385 -7.74 -11.70 -21.16
CA PRO A 385 -8.44 -12.09 -22.36
C PRO A 385 -8.31 -10.96 -23.37
N THR A 386 -7.25 -10.99 -24.12
CA THR A 386 -6.91 -9.96 -25.06
C THR A 386 -7.82 -10.06 -26.22
N ILE A 387 -8.45 -9.02 -26.51
CA ILE A 387 -8.79 -8.61 -27.87
C ILE A 387 -7.48 -8.43 -28.65
N LEU A 388 -6.69 -9.49 -28.80
CA LEU A 388 -5.79 -9.65 -29.92
C LEU A 388 -6.67 -10.10 -31.10
N ARG A 389 -7.25 -9.13 -31.76
CA ARG A 389 -7.76 -9.24 -33.11
C ARG A 389 -7.04 -8.27 -34.01
#